data_503b177fe762d1cbddd0d370ce6b61eb
#
_entry.id   503b177fe762d1cbddd0d370ce6b61eb
#
_cell.length_a   1.000
_cell.length_b   1.000
_cell.length_c   1.000
_cell.angle_alpha   90.00
_cell.angle_beta   90.00
_cell.angle_gamma   90.00
#
_symmetry.space_group_name_H-M   'P 1'
#
loop_
_entity.id
_entity.type
_entity.pdbx_description
1 polymer ?
#
loop_
_entity_poly.entity_id
_entity_poly.type
_entity_poly.pdbx_seq_one_letter_code
_entity_poly.pdbx_strand_id
1 'polypeptide(L)'
;MSKKIPFVTKEQLEKIVSQYPTPFHLYDEAGIRRTARLVNKAFSWNKGFKEYFAVKATPNPYLLQILREEGCGADCSSYTELQMSDAVGFKESEIMFSSNATPAEDFKLARKLNVTINLDDITHIDFLEKVADIPETVCCRYNPGGHFAIANNIMDNPGDAKYGMTHEQIIEAYKILKSKGVKNFGIHAFLASNTVTNEYYPELARILFELAVELKEKTGAHISFINLSGGIGIAYKPEQQDNDVLAIGEGVRKVFEELLVPAGMGDVKLFTELGRYMLAPNGALVTTAIHQKHIYKEYIGCDACAANLMRPAIYGSYHHITVMGKENAPCDHKYDVTGGLCENNDKFAVDRMLPEINIGDLLFIHDAGAHGFSMGYNYNGKLRSAELLLQEDGSVKMIRRAETPADYFATFDFGEYGPKLAEEAKIKM
;
A
#
# COMPACT_ATOMS: atom_id res chain seq x y z
N MET A 1 14.32 -18.98 -0.19
CA MET A 1 14.84 -17.90 0.66
C MET A 1 14.87 -16.63 -0.18
N SER A 2 14.30 -15.56 0.32
CA SER A 2 14.29 -14.27 -0.36
C SER A 2 15.69 -13.64 -0.33
N LYS A 3 16.22 -13.26 -1.49
CA LYS A 3 17.51 -12.57 -1.55
C LYS A 3 17.29 -11.06 -1.39
N LYS A 4 17.71 -10.49 -0.27
CA LYS A 4 17.67 -9.05 -0.04
C LYS A 4 18.92 -8.39 -0.63
N ILE A 5 18.82 -8.03 -1.90
CA ILE A 5 19.90 -7.39 -2.64
C ILE A 5 19.46 -5.98 -3.01
N PRO A 6 20.25 -4.95 -2.68
CA PRO A 6 19.98 -3.58 -3.14
C PRO A 6 19.86 -3.52 -4.67
N PHE A 7 18.93 -2.74 -5.17
CA PHE A 7 18.77 -2.55 -6.63
C PHE A 7 19.72 -1.46 -7.18
N VAL A 8 20.63 -0.97 -6.36
CA VAL A 8 21.73 -0.05 -6.71
C VAL A 8 23.04 -0.56 -6.12
N THR A 9 24.16 -0.27 -6.78
CA THR A 9 25.49 -0.51 -6.19
C THR A 9 25.86 0.61 -5.21
N LYS A 10 26.91 0.39 -4.42
CA LYS A 10 27.45 1.43 -3.52
C LYS A 10 27.83 2.70 -4.29
N GLU A 11 28.53 2.56 -5.40
CA GLU A 11 29.01 3.68 -6.22
C GLU A 11 27.86 4.48 -6.83
N GLN A 12 26.80 3.79 -7.26
CA GLN A 12 25.57 4.44 -7.72
C GLN A 12 24.91 5.21 -6.60
N LEU A 13 24.81 4.60 -5.41
CA LEU A 13 24.16 5.23 -4.26
C LEU A 13 24.96 6.45 -3.75
N GLU A 14 26.31 6.36 -3.68
CA GLU A 14 27.18 7.49 -3.32
C GLU A 14 27.00 8.67 -4.31
N LYS A 15 26.86 8.37 -5.61
CA LYS A 15 26.59 9.39 -6.63
C LYS A 15 25.20 10.04 -6.40
N ILE A 16 24.19 9.26 -6.05
CA ILE A 16 22.86 9.79 -5.71
C ILE A 16 22.95 10.68 -4.46
N VAL A 17 23.60 10.21 -3.40
CA VAL A 17 23.76 10.95 -2.14
C VAL A 17 24.53 12.26 -2.33
N SER A 18 25.48 12.31 -3.27
CA SER A 18 26.19 13.55 -3.59
C SER A 18 25.29 14.65 -4.17
N GLN A 19 24.14 14.30 -4.74
CA GLN A 19 23.17 15.22 -5.32
C GLN A 19 21.96 15.43 -4.40
N TYR A 20 21.57 14.40 -3.66
CA TYR A 20 20.40 14.37 -2.80
C TYR A 20 20.82 13.85 -1.42
N PRO A 21 20.94 14.71 -0.40
CA PRO A 21 21.36 14.27 0.94
C PRO A 21 20.35 13.29 1.55
N THR A 22 20.84 12.35 2.34
CA THR A 22 20.00 11.43 3.15
C THR A 22 19.28 12.20 4.26
N PRO A 23 18.16 11.68 4.81
CA PRO A 23 17.48 10.47 4.37
C PRO A 23 16.58 10.72 3.16
N PHE A 24 16.34 9.70 2.35
CA PHE A 24 15.34 9.72 1.28
C PHE A 24 14.78 8.32 1.01
N HIS A 25 13.57 8.26 0.44
CA HIS A 25 13.07 7.03 -0.15
C HIS A 25 13.52 6.96 -1.61
N LEU A 26 14.02 5.79 -2.02
CA LEU A 26 14.43 5.52 -3.41
C LEU A 26 13.55 4.41 -3.97
N TYR A 27 12.95 4.64 -5.14
CA TYR A 27 12.10 3.68 -5.85
C TYR A 27 12.77 3.21 -7.14
N ASP A 28 12.63 1.91 -7.47
CA ASP A 28 13.13 1.27 -8.70
C ASP A 28 12.01 1.20 -9.74
N GLU A 29 12.03 2.06 -10.75
CA GLU A 29 11.03 2.05 -11.83
C GLU A 29 10.97 0.72 -12.56
N ALA A 30 12.12 0.16 -12.92
CA ALA A 30 12.19 -1.13 -13.61
C ALA A 30 11.57 -2.26 -12.77
N GLY A 31 11.81 -2.25 -11.46
CA GLY A 31 11.21 -3.19 -10.52
C GLY A 31 9.70 -3.06 -10.45
N ILE A 32 9.19 -1.83 -10.35
CA ILE A 32 7.74 -1.54 -10.31
C ILE A 32 7.06 -2.07 -11.58
N ARG A 33 7.60 -1.74 -12.76
CA ARG A 33 7.07 -2.21 -14.05
C ARG A 33 7.08 -3.73 -14.16
N ARG A 34 8.18 -4.38 -13.75
CA ARG A 34 8.27 -5.86 -13.73
C ARG A 34 7.19 -6.48 -12.86
N THR A 35 6.95 -5.93 -11.67
CA THR A 35 5.94 -6.44 -10.74
C THR A 35 4.54 -6.28 -11.31
N ALA A 36 4.20 -5.12 -11.88
CA ALA A 36 2.91 -4.87 -12.52
C ALA A 36 2.64 -5.84 -13.68
N ARG A 37 3.62 -6.01 -14.56
CA ARG A 37 3.53 -6.98 -15.68
C ARG A 37 3.37 -8.41 -15.20
N LEU A 38 4.03 -8.79 -14.09
CA LEU A 38 3.93 -10.13 -13.53
C LEU A 38 2.53 -10.40 -12.96
N VAL A 39 1.94 -9.44 -12.24
CA VAL A 39 0.57 -9.54 -11.72
C VAL A 39 -0.43 -9.63 -12.88
N ASN A 40 -0.33 -8.77 -13.88
CA ASN A 40 -1.18 -8.81 -15.07
C ASN A 40 -1.08 -10.16 -15.79
N LYS A 41 0.12 -10.73 -15.89
CA LYS A 41 0.35 -12.05 -16.47
C LYS A 41 -0.31 -13.17 -15.67
N ALA A 42 -0.22 -13.12 -14.34
CA ALA A 42 -0.78 -14.14 -13.46
C ALA A 42 -2.30 -14.33 -13.62
N PHE A 43 -3.00 -13.24 -13.91
CA PHE A 43 -4.45 -13.23 -14.07
C PHE A 43 -4.93 -13.03 -15.51
N SER A 44 -4.04 -13.09 -16.51
CA SER A 44 -4.36 -12.88 -17.93
C SER A 44 -5.39 -13.87 -18.51
N TRP A 45 -5.65 -14.99 -17.86
CA TRP A 45 -6.68 -15.94 -18.20
C TRP A 45 -8.09 -15.37 -18.01
N ASN A 46 -8.31 -14.39 -17.13
CA ASN A 46 -9.56 -13.65 -16.97
C ASN A 46 -9.53 -12.40 -17.85
N LYS A 47 -10.33 -12.38 -18.92
CA LYS A 47 -10.32 -11.29 -19.94
C LYS A 47 -10.66 -9.90 -19.41
N GLY A 48 -11.23 -9.82 -18.22
CA GLY A 48 -11.61 -8.56 -17.59
C GLY A 48 -10.76 -8.20 -16.39
N PHE A 49 -9.69 -8.95 -16.14
CA PHE A 49 -8.81 -8.70 -15.00
C PHE A 49 -8.25 -7.29 -15.00
N LYS A 50 -8.21 -6.67 -13.82
CA LYS A 50 -7.54 -5.41 -13.58
C LYS A 50 -6.97 -5.34 -12.18
N GLU A 51 -5.70 -4.99 -12.08
CA GLU A 51 -5.08 -4.58 -10.83
C GLU A 51 -5.39 -3.10 -10.58
N TYR A 52 -5.97 -2.78 -9.43
CA TYR A 52 -6.16 -1.42 -8.94
C TYR A 52 -5.15 -1.17 -7.84
N PHE A 53 -4.10 -0.41 -8.14
CA PHE A 53 -3.09 -0.13 -7.14
C PHE A 53 -3.68 0.62 -5.94
N ALA A 54 -3.47 0.09 -4.72
CA ALA A 54 -3.91 0.74 -3.49
C ALA A 54 -3.10 2.04 -3.24
N VAL A 55 -3.67 3.19 -3.58
CA VAL A 55 -3.00 4.50 -3.55
C VAL A 55 -2.42 4.81 -2.18
N LYS A 56 -3.13 4.44 -1.09
CA LYS A 56 -2.66 4.59 0.30
C LYS A 56 -1.28 3.98 0.58
N ALA A 57 -0.87 2.99 -0.20
CA ALA A 57 0.42 2.34 0.00
C ALA A 57 1.58 3.28 -0.35
N THR A 58 1.44 4.08 -1.43
CA THR A 58 2.45 5.05 -1.85
C THR A 58 1.82 6.13 -2.73
N PRO A 59 1.19 7.16 -2.13
CA PRO A 59 0.48 8.21 -2.86
C PRO A 59 1.45 9.21 -3.50
N ASN A 60 1.96 8.87 -4.68
CA ASN A 60 2.85 9.72 -5.45
C ASN A 60 2.45 9.70 -6.94
N PRO A 61 2.21 10.87 -7.59
CA PRO A 61 1.69 10.94 -8.95
C PRO A 61 2.61 10.29 -10.00
N TYR A 62 3.93 10.34 -9.81
CA TYR A 62 4.87 9.69 -10.73
C TYR A 62 4.77 8.17 -10.67
N LEU A 63 4.64 7.60 -9.48
CA LEU A 63 4.49 6.16 -9.29
C LEU A 63 3.12 5.68 -9.81
N LEU A 64 2.07 6.46 -9.58
CA LEU A 64 0.74 6.20 -10.14
C LEU A 64 0.75 6.23 -11.67
N GLN A 65 1.49 7.17 -12.29
CA GLN A 65 1.64 7.23 -13.74
C GLN A 65 2.32 5.97 -14.29
N ILE A 66 3.40 5.51 -13.68
CA ILE A 66 4.10 4.27 -14.08
C ILE A 66 3.12 3.08 -14.05
N LEU A 67 2.37 2.94 -12.97
CA LEU A 67 1.39 1.85 -12.82
C LEU A 67 0.25 1.96 -13.83
N ARG A 68 -0.23 3.18 -14.11
CA ARG A 68 -1.23 3.43 -15.15
C ARG A 68 -0.73 3.02 -16.55
N GLU A 69 0.52 3.34 -16.88
CA GLU A 69 1.16 2.94 -18.14
C GLU A 69 1.26 1.41 -18.27
N GLU A 70 1.37 0.68 -17.17
CA GLU A 70 1.34 -0.80 -17.13
C GLU A 70 -0.09 -1.38 -17.07
N GLY A 71 -1.12 -0.54 -17.24
CA GLY A 71 -2.52 -0.96 -17.31
C GLY A 71 -3.25 -1.10 -15.98
N CYS A 72 -2.61 -0.73 -14.86
CA CYS A 72 -3.27 -0.74 -13.56
C CYS A 72 -4.32 0.39 -13.45
N GLY A 73 -5.32 0.18 -12.61
CA GLY A 73 -6.21 1.20 -12.08
C GLY A 73 -5.69 1.76 -10.75
N ALA A 74 -6.50 2.59 -10.10
CA ALA A 74 -6.23 3.15 -8.78
C ALA A 74 -7.34 2.78 -7.79
N ASP A 75 -6.99 2.21 -6.63
CA ASP A 75 -7.90 2.05 -5.50
C ASP A 75 -7.68 3.23 -4.54
N CYS A 76 -8.71 4.08 -4.42
CA CYS A 76 -8.71 5.30 -3.60
C CYS A 76 -9.57 5.10 -2.35
N SER A 77 -9.14 5.67 -1.22
CA SER A 77 -9.85 5.60 0.05
C SER A 77 -10.18 6.97 0.67
N SER A 78 -9.91 8.06 -0.06
CA SER A 78 -10.17 9.42 0.40
C SER A 78 -10.35 10.42 -0.75
N TYR A 79 -10.90 11.59 -0.40
CA TYR A 79 -11.07 12.72 -1.31
C TYR A 79 -9.76 13.10 -2.04
N THR A 80 -8.66 13.17 -1.29
CA THR A 80 -7.36 13.59 -1.85
C THR A 80 -6.75 12.52 -2.75
N GLU A 81 -6.96 11.25 -2.48
CA GLU A 81 -6.53 10.16 -3.37
C GLU A 81 -7.34 10.15 -4.68
N LEU A 82 -8.64 10.44 -4.61
CA LEU A 82 -9.47 10.63 -5.81
C LEU A 82 -8.97 11.80 -6.67
N GLN A 83 -8.70 12.95 -6.05
CA GLN A 83 -8.16 14.12 -6.77
C GLN A 83 -6.80 13.82 -7.42
N MET A 84 -5.91 13.15 -6.70
CA MET A 84 -4.59 12.77 -7.22
C MET A 84 -4.72 11.82 -8.41
N SER A 85 -5.56 10.80 -8.30
CA SER A 85 -5.76 9.82 -9.35
C SER A 85 -6.38 10.43 -10.61
N ASP A 86 -7.37 11.31 -10.47
CA ASP A 86 -7.93 12.07 -11.59
C ASP A 86 -6.89 12.99 -12.25
N ALA A 87 -6.05 13.67 -11.44
CA ALA A 87 -4.99 14.54 -11.93
C ALA A 87 -3.90 13.77 -12.71
N VAL A 88 -3.59 12.53 -12.30
CA VAL A 88 -2.68 11.61 -13.04
C VAL A 88 -3.32 11.13 -14.36
N GLY A 89 -4.64 11.23 -14.48
CA GLY A 89 -5.38 10.90 -15.69
C GLY A 89 -6.13 9.58 -15.67
N PHE A 90 -6.26 8.91 -14.52
CA PHE A 90 -7.21 7.79 -14.38
C PHE A 90 -8.64 8.31 -14.55
N LYS A 91 -9.50 7.51 -15.19
CA LYS A 91 -10.87 7.91 -15.51
C LYS A 91 -11.88 6.83 -15.13
N GLU A 92 -13.02 7.27 -14.59
CA GLU A 92 -14.21 6.45 -14.38
C GLU A 92 -13.90 5.07 -13.76
N SER A 93 -14.17 4.00 -14.51
CA SER A 93 -13.93 2.63 -14.07
C SER A 93 -12.46 2.24 -13.92
N GLU A 94 -11.51 3.14 -14.18
CA GLU A 94 -10.10 2.94 -13.81
C GLU A 94 -9.84 3.27 -12.34
N ILE A 95 -10.84 3.82 -11.63
CA ILE A 95 -10.76 4.14 -10.21
C ILE A 95 -11.79 3.32 -9.44
N MET A 96 -11.33 2.59 -8.43
CA MET A 96 -12.15 2.05 -7.34
C MET A 96 -12.12 3.05 -6.18
N PHE A 97 -13.25 3.23 -5.51
CA PHE A 97 -13.33 4.04 -4.30
C PHE A 97 -13.85 3.20 -3.14
N SER A 98 -12.97 2.86 -2.22
CA SER A 98 -13.23 2.02 -1.04
C SER A 98 -12.89 2.78 0.24
N SER A 99 -13.91 3.21 0.99
CA SER A 99 -13.76 3.94 2.25
C SER A 99 -14.69 3.33 3.31
N ASN A 100 -14.38 3.53 4.59
CA ASN A 100 -15.14 2.87 5.69
C ASN A 100 -16.18 3.81 6.32
N ALA A 101 -15.75 4.92 6.89
CA ALA A 101 -16.62 5.96 7.45
C ALA A 101 -16.60 7.15 6.49
N THR A 102 -17.27 7.01 5.37
CA THR A 102 -17.14 7.88 4.19
C THR A 102 -17.83 9.23 4.40
N PRO A 103 -17.11 10.36 4.33
CA PRO A 103 -17.71 11.69 4.35
C PRO A 103 -18.56 11.96 3.10
N ALA A 104 -19.53 12.87 3.23
CA ALA A 104 -20.39 13.26 2.12
C ALA A 104 -19.62 13.80 0.90
N GLU A 105 -18.59 14.59 1.13
CA GLU A 105 -17.79 15.19 0.06
C GLU A 105 -17.00 14.14 -0.73
N ASP A 106 -16.55 13.08 -0.08
CA ASP A 106 -15.87 11.96 -0.75
C ASP A 106 -16.83 11.24 -1.72
N PHE A 107 -18.06 10.95 -1.28
CA PHE A 107 -19.10 10.37 -2.16
C PHE A 107 -19.48 11.31 -3.31
N LYS A 108 -19.63 12.60 -3.05
CA LYS A 108 -19.92 13.60 -4.10
C LYS A 108 -18.83 13.64 -5.16
N LEU A 109 -17.56 13.62 -4.73
CA LEU A 109 -16.42 13.59 -5.66
C LEU A 109 -16.37 12.27 -6.43
N ALA A 110 -16.52 11.14 -5.77
CA ALA A 110 -16.55 9.83 -6.39
C ALA A 110 -17.64 9.74 -7.48
N ARG A 111 -18.85 10.26 -7.21
CA ARG A 111 -19.93 10.34 -8.18
C ARG A 111 -19.65 11.32 -9.33
N LYS A 112 -19.09 12.50 -9.01
CA LYS A 112 -18.68 13.48 -10.02
C LYS A 112 -17.66 12.93 -11.01
N LEU A 113 -16.72 12.12 -10.53
CA LEU A 113 -15.70 11.45 -11.34
C LEU A 113 -16.22 10.16 -11.99
N ASN A 114 -17.45 9.75 -11.68
CA ASN A 114 -18.09 8.52 -12.17
C ASN A 114 -17.25 7.26 -11.90
N VAL A 115 -16.60 7.17 -10.74
CA VAL A 115 -15.77 6.04 -10.34
C VAL A 115 -16.62 4.90 -9.79
N THR A 116 -16.06 3.69 -9.73
CA THR A 116 -16.72 2.54 -9.09
C THR A 116 -16.66 2.68 -7.58
N ILE A 117 -17.83 2.77 -6.94
CA ILE A 117 -17.96 2.91 -5.48
C ILE A 117 -18.12 1.53 -4.85
N ASN A 118 -17.33 1.26 -3.81
CA ASN A 118 -17.44 0.09 -2.94
C ASN A 118 -18.04 0.52 -1.59
N LEU A 119 -19.27 0.09 -1.31
CA LEU A 119 -19.98 0.39 -0.06
C LEU A 119 -19.52 -0.56 1.05
N ASP A 120 -19.03 0.00 2.15
CA ASP A 120 -18.53 -0.75 3.29
C ASP A 120 -19.63 -1.28 4.20
N ASP A 121 -20.75 -0.56 4.28
CA ASP A 121 -21.87 -0.88 5.16
C ASP A 121 -23.22 -0.63 4.48
N ILE A 122 -24.26 -1.35 4.90
CA ILE A 122 -25.62 -1.22 4.34
C ILE A 122 -26.20 0.19 4.52
N THR A 123 -25.84 0.88 5.62
CA THR A 123 -26.29 2.26 5.88
C THR A 123 -25.70 3.28 4.91
N HIS A 124 -24.62 2.93 4.22
CA HIS A 124 -24.03 3.78 3.19
C HIS A 124 -24.95 3.92 1.96
N ILE A 125 -25.89 3.02 1.74
CA ILE A 125 -26.84 3.10 0.60
C ILE A 125 -27.70 4.35 0.72
N ASP A 126 -28.40 4.50 1.83
CA ASP A 126 -29.26 5.66 2.08
C ASP A 126 -28.46 6.95 2.20
N PHE A 127 -27.26 6.86 2.77
CA PHE A 127 -26.40 8.03 2.90
C PHE A 127 -25.89 8.50 1.51
N LEU A 128 -25.45 7.59 0.66
CA LEU A 128 -25.05 7.89 -0.73
C LEU A 128 -26.21 8.51 -1.52
N GLU A 129 -27.40 7.91 -1.45
CA GLU A 129 -28.58 8.45 -2.13
C GLU A 129 -28.94 9.85 -1.66
N LYS A 130 -28.78 10.14 -0.37
CA LYS A 130 -29.06 11.46 0.21
C LYS A 130 -28.08 12.54 -0.22
N VAL A 131 -26.78 12.22 -0.36
CA VAL A 131 -25.72 13.21 -0.60
C VAL A 131 -25.31 13.33 -2.08
N ALA A 132 -25.62 12.30 -2.85
CA ALA A 132 -25.35 12.21 -4.29
C ALA A 132 -26.45 11.38 -4.94
N ASP A 133 -26.14 10.54 -5.92
CA ASP A 133 -27.07 9.60 -6.54
C ASP A 133 -26.48 8.18 -6.52
N ILE A 134 -27.34 7.17 -6.62
CA ILE A 134 -26.92 5.77 -6.73
C ILE A 134 -26.49 5.50 -8.18
N PRO A 135 -25.22 5.05 -8.42
CA PRO A 135 -24.76 4.73 -9.76
C PRO A 135 -25.33 3.41 -10.29
N GLU A 136 -25.27 3.20 -11.60
CA GLU A 136 -25.68 1.92 -12.21
C GLU A 136 -24.78 0.74 -11.84
N THR A 137 -23.54 1.00 -11.42
CA THR A 137 -22.56 -0.01 -11.00
C THR A 137 -22.15 0.26 -9.57
N VAL A 138 -22.35 -0.69 -8.66
CA VAL A 138 -22.01 -0.57 -7.24
C VAL A 138 -21.31 -1.84 -6.78
N CYS A 139 -20.27 -1.70 -5.98
CA CYS A 139 -19.64 -2.77 -5.25
C CYS A 139 -20.06 -2.74 -3.78
N CYS A 140 -20.19 -3.89 -3.15
CA CYS A 140 -20.39 -4.00 -1.70
C CYS A 140 -19.28 -4.84 -1.07
N ARG A 141 -18.78 -4.39 0.08
CA ARG A 141 -17.78 -5.14 0.85
C ARG A 141 -18.47 -6.16 1.73
N TYR A 142 -18.05 -7.40 1.59
CA TYR A 142 -18.48 -8.52 2.40
C TYR A 142 -17.54 -8.77 3.57
N ASN A 143 -18.11 -9.10 4.73
CA ASN A 143 -17.41 -9.62 5.90
C ASN A 143 -18.02 -10.98 6.26
N PRO A 144 -17.29 -12.10 6.07
CA PRO A 144 -17.80 -13.44 6.39
C PRO A 144 -17.98 -13.68 7.89
N GLY A 145 -17.47 -12.78 8.74
CA GLY A 145 -17.43 -13.01 10.18
C GLY A 145 -16.49 -14.13 10.60
N GLY A 146 -16.53 -14.45 11.90
CA GLY A 146 -15.79 -15.59 12.45
C GLY A 146 -14.28 -15.46 12.38
N HIS A 147 -13.61 -16.58 12.25
CA HIS A 147 -12.15 -16.70 12.22
C HIS A 147 -11.68 -17.14 10.83
N PHE A 148 -10.72 -16.41 10.26
CA PHE A 148 -10.08 -16.79 9.01
C PHE A 148 -8.71 -17.41 9.27
N ALA A 149 -8.54 -18.69 8.92
CA ALA A 149 -7.37 -19.49 9.29
C ALA A 149 -6.03 -18.94 8.77
N ILE A 150 -6.05 -18.15 7.68
CA ILE A 150 -4.85 -17.57 7.07
C ILE A 150 -4.63 -16.11 7.54
N ALA A 151 -5.44 -15.61 8.49
CA ALA A 151 -5.24 -14.31 9.09
C ALA A 151 -3.89 -14.22 9.84
N ASN A 152 -3.39 -12.99 9.96
CA ASN A 152 -2.15 -12.70 10.68
C ASN A 152 -2.32 -11.50 11.63
N ASN A 153 -1.28 -11.20 12.43
CA ASN A 153 -1.32 -10.15 13.45
C ASN A 153 -1.40 -8.70 12.92
N ILE A 154 -1.50 -8.49 11.61
CA ILE A 154 -1.63 -7.16 11.01
C ILE A 154 -3.10 -6.73 10.93
N MET A 155 -4.01 -7.69 10.82
CA MET A 155 -5.45 -7.46 10.82
C MET A 155 -6.14 -8.39 11.83
N ASP A 156 -7.21 -7.89 12.42
CA ASP A 156 -8.11 -8.69 13.24
C ASP A 156 -8.80 -9.78 12.39
N ASN A 157 -9.29 -10.81 13.06
CA ASN A 157 -10.17 -11.77 12.40
C ASN A 157 -11.42 -11.06 11.84
N PRO A 158 -12.06 -11.60 10.79
CA PRO A 158 -13.23 -10.96 10.19
C PRO A 158 -14.33 -10.60 11.21
N GLY A 159 -14.53 -11.42 12.25
CA GLY A 159 -15.52 -11.17 13.30
C GLY A 159 -15.22 -9.94 14.17
N ASP A 160 -13.96 -9.53 14.28
CA ASP A 160 -13.49 -8.39 15.06
C ASP A 160 -13.11 -7.19 14.17
N ALA A 161 -13.02 -7.40 12.84
CA ALA A 161 -12.64 -6.37 11.90
C ALA A 161 -13.78 -5.37 11.66
N LYS A 162 -13.43 -4.09 11.53
CA LYS A 162 -14.40 -3.00 11.31
C LYS A 162 -14.98 -2.91 9.88
N TYR A 163 -14.69 -3.86 9.02
CA TYR A 163 -14.95 -3.77 7.58
C TYR A 163 -16.09 -4.68 7.14
N GLY A 164 -16.97 -4.15 6.30
CA GLY A 164 -17.87 -4.92 5.46
C GLY A 164 -19.19 -5.32 6.11
N MET A 165 -20.11 -5.75 5.25
CA MET A 165 -21.46 -6.20 5.60
C MET A 165 -21.47 -7.68 5.98
N THR A 166 -22.32 -8.05 6.94
CA THR A 166 -22.58 -9.47 7.23
C THR A 166 -23.24 -10.17 6.05
N HIS A 167 -23.35 -11.50 6.13
CA HIS A 167 -24.01 -12.31 5.10
C HIS A 167 -25.47 -11.88 4.85
N GLU A 168 -26.23 -11.62 5.89
CA GLU A 168 -27.63 -11.18 5.79
C GLU A 168 -27.69 -9.76 5.22
N GLN A 169 -26.82 -8.87 5.68
CA GLN A 169 -26.79 -7.47 5.24
C GLN A 169 -26.44 -7.35 3.75
N ILE A 170 -25.48 -8.14 3.22
CA ILE A 170 -25.09 -8.03 1.82
C ILE A 170 -26.21 -8.52 0.90
N ILE A 171 -26.95 -9.57 1.27
CA ILE A 171 -28.12 -10.05 0.51
C ILE A 171 -29.19 -8.95 0.48
N GLU A 172 -29.47 -8.32 1.62
CA GLU A 172 -30.47 -7.25 1.70
C GLU A 172 -30.00 -6.00 0.93
N ALA A 173 -28.74 -5.61 1.06
CA ALA A 173 -28.15 -4.50 0.32
C ALA A 173 -28.31 -4.66 -1.19
N TYR A 174 -28.12 -5.87 -1.73
CA TYR A 174 -28.29 -6.15 -3.16
C TYR A 174 -29.73 -6.03 -3.61
N LYS A 175 -30.70 -6.45 -2.79
CA LYS A 175 -32.15 -6.26 -3.08
C LYS A 175 -32.51 -4.78 -3.10
N ILE A 176 -32.06 -4.01 -2.09
CA ILE A 176 -32.28 -2.57 -1.98
C ILE A 176 -31.66 -1.85 -3.20
N LEU A 177 -30.39 -2.09 -3.49
CA LEU A 177 -29.68 -1.45 -4.60
C LEU A 177 -30.34 -1.78 -5.95
N LYS A 178 -30.77 -3.03 -6.15
CA LYS A 178 -31.49 -3.43 -7.35
C LYS A 178 -32.83 -2.68 -7.50
N SER A 179 -33.57 -2.52 -6.41
CA SER A 179 -34.81 -1.73 -6.41
C SER A 179 -34.58 -0.25 -6.70
N LYS A 180 -33.38 0.28 -6.40
CA LYS A 180 -32.93 1.64 -6.70
C LYS A 180 -32.33 1.80 -8.11
N GLY A 181 -32.32 0.75 -8.95
CA GLY A 181 -31.93 0.81 -10.34
C GLY A 181 -30.49 0.42 -10.64
N VAL A 182 -29.74 -0.12 -9.68
CA VAL A 182 -28.41 -0.70 -9.92
C VAL A 182 -28.53 -1.88 -10.88
N LYS A 183 -27.70 -1.88 -11.92
CA LYS A 183 -27.68 -2.90 -12.98
C LYS A 183 -26.51 -3.87 -12.84
N ASN A 184 -25.35 -3.37 -12.43
CA ASN A 184 -24.10 -4.12 -12.34
C ASN A 184 -23.61 -4.13 -10.90
N PHE A 185 -23.35 -5.30 -10.38
CA PHE A 185 -22.92 -5.48 -8.99
C PHE A 185 -21.50 -6.00 -8.92
N GLY A 186 -20.74 -5.45 -8.01
CA GLY A 186 -19.43 -5.97 -7.60
C GLY A 186 -19.45 -6.53 -6.20
N ILE A 187 -18.63 -7.50 -5.92
CA ILE A 187 -18.37 -8.05 -4.59
C ILE A 187 -16.92 -7.79 -4.23
N HIS A 188 -16.68 -7.43 -2.97
CA HIS A 188 -15.34 -7.17 -2.44
C HIS A 188 -15.21 -7.78 -1.04
N ALA A 189 -14.03 -8.26 -0.67
CA ALA A 189 -13.68 -8.55 0.72
C ALA A 189 -12.19 -8.36 0.95
N PHE A 190 -11.81 -7.95 2.16
CA PHE A 190 -10.43 -7.80 2.58
C PHE A 190 -10.25 -8.47 3.94
N LEU A 191 -9.68 -9.68 3.96
CA LEU A 191 -9.64 -10.56 5.14
C LEU A 191 -8.26 -10.64 5.80
N ALA A 192 -7.18 -10.27 5.11
CA ALA A 192 -5.84 -10.32 5.66
C ALA A 192 -4.91 -9.31 4.96
N SER A 193 -3.77 -9.02 5.59
CA SER A 193 -2.72 -8.16 5.04
C SER A 193 -1.35 -8.81 5.25
N ASN A 194 -0.49 -8.74 4.24
CA ASN A 194 0.84 -9.34 4.22
C ASN A 194 0.84 -10.85 4.50
N THR A 195 -0.01 -11.59 3.81
CA THR A 195 0.04 -13.06 3.84
C THR A 195 1.21 -13.56 2.99
N VAL A 196 2.06 -14.38 3.57
CA VAL A 196 3.23 -14.97 2.89
C VAL A 196 2.92 -16.44 2.61
N THR A 197 1.85 -16.67 1.84
CA THR A 197 1.39 -17.99 1.39
C THR A 197 0.62 -17.86 0.08
N ASN A 198 0.71 -18.88 -0.76
CA ASN A 198 0.01 -18.93 -2.05
C ASN A 198 -1.47 -19.30 -1.91
N GLU A 199 -1.92 -19.76 -0.73
CA GLU A 199 -3.29 -20.24 -0.49
C GLU A 199 -4.29 -19.09 -0.22
N TYR A 200 -3.83 -17.91 0.19
CA TYR A 200 -4.72 -16.82 0.62
C TYR A 200 -5.74 -16.42 -0.45
N TYR A 201 -5.30 -16.12 -1.66
CA TYR A 201 -6.22 -15.71 -2.72
C TYR A 201 -7.14 -16.83 -3.23
N PRO A 202 -6.69 -18.05 -3.44
CA PRO A 202 -7.61 -19.16 -3.76
C PRO A 202 -8.70 -19.38 -2.71
N GLU A 203 -8.38 -19.28 -1.41
CA GLU A 203 -9.37 -19.38 -0.33
C GLU A 203 -10.33 -18.19 -0.29
N LEU A 204 -9.82 -16.96 -0.42
CA LEU A 204 -10.65 -15.77 -0.54
C LEU A 204 -11.56 -15.84 -1.78
N ALA A 205 -11.02 -16.29 -2.91
CA ALA A 205 -11.78 -16.47 -4.14
C ALA A 205 -12.93 -17.47 -3.94
N ARG A 206 -12.69 -18.60 -3.26
CA ARG A 206 -13.74 -19.58 -2.97
C ARG A 206 -14.90 -18.95 -2.18
N ILE A 207 -14.58 -18.22 -1.11
CA ILE A 207 -15.59 -17.53 -0.28
C ILE A 207 -16.42 -16.56 -1.13
N LEU A 208 -15.74 -15.74 -1.96
CA LEU A 208 -16.45 -14.73 -2.75
C LEU A 208 -17.20 -15.31 -3.95
N PHE A 209 -16.71 -16.38 -4.55
CA PHE A 209 -17.38 -17.02 -5.69
C PHE A 209 -18.63 -17.79 -5.26
N GLU A 210 -18.57 -18.49 -4.12
CA GLU A 210 -19.76 -19.12 -3.51
C GLU A 210 -20.81 -18.05 -3.16
N LEU A 211 -20.41 -16.93 -2.55
CA LEU A 211 -21.30 -15.81 -2.27
C LEU A 211 -21.88 -15.21 -3.56
N ALA A 212 -21.10 -15.10 -4.63
CA ALA A 212 -21.56 -14.54 -5.89
C ALA A 212 -22.67 -15.40 -6.52
N VAL A 213 -22.52 -16.72 -6.49
CA VAL A 213 -23.54 -17.66 -6.96
C VAL A 213 -24.82 -17.51 -6.13
N GLU A 214 -24.69 -17.49 -4.81
CA GLU A 214 -25.82 -17.32 -3.89
C GLU A 214 -26.55 -15.98 -4.09
N LEU A 215 -25.81 -14.86 -4.23
CA LEU A 215 -26.39 -13.54 -4.47
C LEU A 215 -27.17 -13.51 -5.80
N LYS A 216 -26.61 -14.09 -6.86
CA LYS A 216 -27.33 -14.24 -8.15
C LYS A 216 -28.64 -15.00 -7.97
N GLU A 217 -28.61 -16.13 -7.27
CA GLU A 217 -29.82 -16.97 -7.05
C GLU A 217 -30.86 -16.28 -6.19
N LYS A 218 -30.45 -15.67 -5.07
CA LYS A 218 -31.39 -15.07 -4.09
C LYS A 218 -31.94 -13.71 -4.50
N THR A 219 -31.18 -12.95 -5.28
CA THR A 219 -31.54 -11.55 -5.60
C THR A 219 -31.77 -11.31 -7.09
N GLY A 220 -31.31 -12.23 -7.95
CA GLY A 220 -31.27 -12.03 -9.40
C GLY A 220 -30.37 -10.85 -9.81
N ALA A 221 -29.38 -10.48 -8.99
CA ALA A 221 -28.42 -9.43 -9.31
C ALA A 221 -27.45 -9.91 -10.40
N HIS A 222 -27.07 -9.00 -11.31
CA HIS A 222 -26.03 -9.26 -12.29
C HIS A 222 -24.66 -8.94 -11.67
N ILE A 223 -23.93 -9.99 -11.24
CA ILE A 223 -22.57 -9.85 -10.73
C ILE A 223 -21.63 -9.66 -11.91
N SER A 224 -21.09 -8.46 -12.08
CA SER A 224 -20.23 -8.11 -13.20
C SER A 224 -18.75 -8.23 -12.89
N PHE A 225 -18.36 -8.12 -11.61
CA PHE A 225 -16.99 -8.31 -11.17
C PHE A 225 -16.89 -8.76 -9.71
N ILE A 226 -15.77 -9.37 -9.38
CA ILE A 226 -15.39 -9.73 -8.01
C ILE A 226 -14.00 -9.17 -7.74
N ASN A 227 -13.86 -8.39 -6.68
CA ASN A 227 -12.63 -7.76 -6.26
C ASN A 227 -12.03 -8.51 -5.06
N LEU A 228 -10.91 -9.18 -5.31
CA LEU A 228 -10.15 -9.93 -4.29
C LEU A 228 -9.35 -9.00 -3.36
N SER A 229 -9.43 -7.67 -3.57
CA SER A 229 -8.72 -6.66 -2.79
C SER A 229 -7.19 -6.88 -2.76
N GLY A 230 -6.56 -6.50 -1.64
CA GLY A 230 -5.14 -6.73 -1.38
C GLY A 230 -4.89 -7.96 -0.53
N GLY A 231 -3.76 -7.97 0.16
CA GLY A 231 -3.43 -9.01 1.14
C GLY A 231 -2.22 -9.85 0.78
N ILE A 232 -1.89 -10.03 -0.52
CA ILE A 232 -0.64 -10.69 -0.92
C ILE A 232 0.54 -9.92 -0.31
N GLY A 233 1.33 -10.63 0.49
CA GLY A 233 2.48 -10.11 1.19
C GLY A 233 3.78 -10.32 0.44
N ILE A 234 4.85 -9.90 1.08
CA ILE A 234 6.22 -10.10 0.65
C ILE A 234 7.02 -10.75 1.78
N ALA A 235 8.07 -11.46 1.43
CA ALA A 235 9.04 -11.95 2.39
C ALA A 235 9.90 -10.78 2.88
N TYR A 236 9.63 -10.27 4.06
CA TYR A 236 10.47 -9.22 4.66
C TYR A 236 11.80 -9.77 5.17
N LYS A 237 11.79 -11.00 5.69
CA LYS A 237 12.99 -11.64 6.24
C LYS A 237 13.67 -12.54 5.20
N PRO A 238 15.01 -12.61 5.20
CA PRO A 238 15.74 -13.45 4.23
C PRO A 238 15.38 -14.94 4.28
N GLU A 239 14.99 -15.45 5.44
CA GLU A 239 14.60 -16.86 5.63
C GLU A 239 13.19 -17.18 5.12
N GLN A 240 12.35 -16.17 4.85
CA GLN A 240 11.02 -16.37 4.31
C GLN A 240 11.09 -16.69 2.80
N GLN A 241 10.07 -17.36 2.30
CA GLN A 241 9.88 -17.59 0.88
C GLN A 241 8.94 -16.52 0.31
N ASP A 242 9.29 -15.95 -0.83
CA ASP A 242 8.41 -15.04 -1.56
C ASP A 242 7.18 -15.78 -2.10
N ASN A 243 6.07 -15.07 -2.19
CA ASN A 243 4.86 -15.56 -2.85
C ASN A 243 5.11 -15.75 -4.35
N ASP A 244 4.59 -16.84 -4.89
CA ASP A 244 4.54 -17.08 -6.34
C ASP A 244 3.19 -16.60 -6.88
N VAL A 245 3.17 -15.38 -7.43
CA VAL A 245 1.93 -14.78 -7.93
C VAL A 245 1.35 -15.53 -9.15
N LEU A 246 2.20 -16.25 -9.93
CA LEU A 246 1.72 -17.09 -11.03
C LEU A 246 0.97 -18.30 -10.49
N ALA A 247 1.52 -18.95 -9.44
CA ALA A 247 0.85 -20.05 -8.76
C ALA A 247 -0.46 -19.58 -8.08
N ILE A 248 -0.47 -18.39 -7.49
CA ILE A 248 -1.67 -17.76 -6.92
C ILE A 248 -2.73 -17.55 -8.01
N GLY A 249 -2.36 -16.96 -9.15
CA GLY A 249 -3.28 -16.75 -10.28
C GLY A 249 -3.88 -18.04 -10.82
N GLU A 250 -3.08 -19.10 -10.92
CA GLU A 250 -3.55 -20.43 -11.34
C GLU A 250 -4.46 -21.08 -10.25
N GLY A 251 -4.17 -20.87 -8.97
CA GLY A 251 -5.03 -21.32 -7.88
C GLY A 251 -6.41 -20.67 -7.94
N VAL A 252 -6.47 -19.35 -8.15
CA VAL A 252 -7.73 -18.61 -8.31
C VAL A 252 -8.48 -19.08 -9.56
N ARG A 253 -7.77 -19.33 -10.67
CA ARG A 253 -8.36 -19.84 -11.90
C ARG A 253 -9.09 -21.16 -11.69
N LYS A 254 -8.49 -22.11 -10.98
CA LYS A 254 -9.12 -23.41 -10.67
C LYS A 254 -10.43 -23.23 -9.91
N VAL A 255 -10.45 -22.35 -8.91
CA VAL A 255 -11.68 -22.08 -8.15
C VAL A 255 -12.74 -21.39 -9.03
N PHE A 256 -12.32 -20.49 -9.93
CA PHE A 256 -13.20 -19.84 -10.89
C PHE A 256 -13.86 -20.84 -11.85
N GLU A 257 -13.07 -21.75 -12.41
CA GLU A 257 -13.55 -22.80 -13.31
C GLU A 257 -14.43 -23.84 -12.57
N GLU A 258 -14.18 -24.08 -11.29
CA GLU A 258 -14.98 -24.98 -10.44
C GLU A 258 -16.37 -24.38 -10.09
N LEU A 259 -16.44 -23.10 -9.73
CA LEU A 259 -17.63 -22.51 -9.13
C LEU A 259 -18.40 -21.58 -10.08
N LEU A 260 -17.74 -20.66 -10.74
CA LEU A 260 -18.42 -19.62 -11.54
C LEU A 260 -18.80 -20.10 -12.94
N VAL A 261 -17.95 -20.87 -13.59
CA VAL A 261 -18.24 -21.36 -14.95
C VAL A 261 -19.49 -22.24 -14.98
N PRO A 262 -19.66 -23.25 -14.10
CA PRO A 262 -20.88 -24.07 -14.08
C PRO A 262 -22.12 -23.28 -13.68
N ALA A 263 -21.99 -22.20 -12.89
CA ALA A 263 -23.09 -21.32 -12.52
C ALA A 263 -23.49 -20.32 -13.64
N GLY A 264 -22.87 -20.42 -14.83
CA GLY A 264 -23.12 -19.49 -15.95
C GLY A 264 -22.64 -18.07 -15.64
N MET A 265 -21.51 -17.95 -14.92
CA MET A 265 -20.88 -16.68 -14.51
C MET A 265 -19.42 -16.59 -15.02
N GLY A 266 -19.11 -17.28 -16.11
CA GLY A 266 -17.75 -17.30 -16.67
C GLY A 266 -17.27 -15.98 -17.29
N ASP A 267 -18.14 -14.99 -17.37
CA ASP A 267 -17.86 -13.62 -17.86
C ASP A 267 -17.55 -12.63 -16.72
N VAL A 268 -17.66 -13.05 -15.47
CA VAL A 268 -17.34 -12.21 -14.31
C VAL A 268 -15.87 -11.79 -14.34
N LYS A 269 -15.64 -10.48 -14.20
CA LYS A 269 -14.30 -9.90 -14.16
C LYS A 269 -13.70 -10.04 -12.77
N LEU A 270 -12.38 -10.22 -12.71
CA LEU A 270 -11.65 -10.25 -11.45
C LEU A 270 -10.81 -8.99 -11.28
N PHE A 271 -10.84 -8.43 -10.08
CA PHE A 271 -10.03 -7.28 -9.69
C PHE A 271 -9.19 -7.60 -8.46
N THR A 272 -8.07 -6.91 -8.34
CA THR A 272 -7.18 -6.94 -7.18
C THR A 272 -6.83 -5.51 -6.76
N GLU A 273 -6.47 -5.31 -5.48
CA GLU A 273 -6.09 -4.00 -4.91
C GLU A 273 -4.76 -4.14 -4.17
N LEU A 274 -3.73 -4.53 -4.90
CA LEU A 274 -2.41 -4.75 -4.33
C LEU A 274 -1.67 -3.43 -4.11
N GLY A 275 -1.17 -3.22 -2.90
CA GLY A 275 -0.29 -2.10 -2.59
C GLY A 275 1.11 -2.58 -2.24
N ARG A 276 1.21 -3.35 -1.16
CA ARG A 276 2.48 -3.85 -0.63
C ARG A 276 3.24 -4.69 -1.64
N TYR A 277 2.59 -5.67 -2.25
CA TYR A 277 3.22 -6.54 -3.24
C TYR A 277 3.79 -5.76 -4.43
N MET A 278 3.08 -4.72 -4.87
CA MET A 278 3.46 -3.92 -6.02
C MET A 278 4.72 -3.09 -5.77
N LEU A 279 4.82 -2.42 -4.63
CA LEU A 279 5.85 -1.39 -4.44
C LEU A 279 6.83 -1.68 -3.31
N ALA A 280 6.50 -2.44 -2.26
CA ALA A 280 7.39 -2.57 -1.11
C ALA A 280 8.79 -3.08 -1.51
N PRO A 281 8.96 -4.16 -2.31
CA PRO A 281 10.27 -4.64 -2.69
C PRO A 281 11.02 -3.69 -3.65
N ASN A 282 10.28 -2.80 -4.31
CA ASN A 282 10.77 -1.87 -5.31
C ASN A 282 11.07 -0.49 -4.75
N GLY A 283 11.28 -0.39 -3.42
CA GLY A 283 11.67 0.84 -2.76
C GLY A 283 12.39 0.59 -1.45
N ALA A 284 13.25 1.53 -1.10
CA ALA A 284 14.07 1.49 0.10
C ALA A 284 14.11 2.85 0.79
N LEU A 285 14.34 2.86 2.10
CA LEU A 285 14.78 4.04 2.83
C LEU A 285 16.30 4.04 2.88
N VAL A 286 16.92 5.08 2.36
CA VAL A 286 18.38 5.29 2.40
C VAL A 286 18.68 6.28 3.50
N THR A 287 19.61 5.92 4.37
CA THR A 287 20.03 6.73 5.53
C THR A 287 21.52 6.61 5.79
N THR A 288 22.09 7.60 6.45
CA THR A 288 23.50 7.62 6.86
C THR A 288 23.63 7.34 8.34
N ALA A 289 24.57 6.50 8.72
CA ALA A 289 24.99 6.33 10.12
C ALA A 289 25.74 7.58 10.56
N ILE A 290 25.18 8.35 11.52
CA ILE A 290 25.75 9.64 11.96
C ILE A 290 26.30 9.61 13.38
N HIS A 291 25.89 8.65 14.18
CA HIS A 291 26.34 8.47 15.54
C HIS A 291 26.52 7.01 15.92
N GLN A 292 27.46 6.75 16.84
CA GLN A 292 27.60 5.50 17.58
C GLN A 292 27.45 5.77 19.06
N LYS A 293 26.79 4.88 19.78
CA LYS A 293 26.64 4.95 21.22
C LYS A 293 26.94 3.58 21.81
N HIS A 294 27.89 3.54 22.74
CA HIS A 294 28.37 2.36 23.46
C HIS A 294 27.96 2.48 24.92
N ILE A 295 26.90 1.83 25.33
CA ILE A 295 26.42 1.80 26.72
C ILE A 295 26.12 0.34 27.11
N TYR A 296 24.92 -0.01 27.55
CA TYR A 296 24.53 -1.41 27.81
C TYR A 296 24.29 -2.21 26.51
N LYS A 297 24.14 -1.54 25.39
CA LYS A 297 24.04 -2.06 24.03
C LYS A 297 24.86 -1.18 23.08
N GLU A 298 25.07 -1.71 21.88
CA GLU A 298 25.68 -0.96 20.79
C GLU A 298 24.58 -0.34 19.93
N TYR A 299 24.59 0.97 19.77
CA TYR A 299 23.62 1.73 18.99
C TYR A 299 24.25 2.40 17.79
N ILE A 300 23.58 2.32 16.66
CA ILE A 300 23.86 3.11 15.45
C ILE A 300 22.75 4.14 15.30
N GLY A 301 23.09 5.40 15.45
CA GLY A 301 22.19 6.53 15.23
C GLY A 301 22.20 6.95 13.76
N CYS A 302 21.02 7.02 13.14
CA CYS A 302 20.84 7.41 11.75
C CYS A 302 20.29 8.84 11.63
N ASP A 303 20.46 9.47 10.47
CA ASP A 303 19.78 10.73 10.13
C ASP A 303 18.30 10.51 9.80
N ALA A 304 17.88 9.30 9.40
CA ALA A 304 16.49 8.90 9.35
C ALA A 304 15.93 8.56 10.75
N CYS A 305 14.61 8.55 10.88
CA CYS A 305 13.92 8.16 12.10
C CYS A 305 12.56 7.48 11.76
N ALA A 306 11.81 7.05 12.77
CA ALA A 306 10.50 6.43 12.57
C ALA A 306 9.49 7.33 11.84
N ALA A 307 9.69 8.66 11.81
CA ALA A 307 8.90 9.56 10.96
C ALA A 307 9.07 9.26 9.46
N ASN A 308 10.20 8.66 9.04
CA ASN A 308 10.43 8.23 7.67
C ASN A 308 9.94 6.80 7.42
N LEU A 309 10.04 5.90 8.41
CA LEU A 309 9.59 4.51 8.33
C LEU A 309 9.09 4.04 9.70
N MET A 310 7.81 4.24 9.98
CA MET A 310 7.23 3.97 11.30
C MET A 310 7.00 2.49 11.60
N ARG A 311 6.95 1.64 10.59
CA ARG A 311 6.52 0.25 10.74
C ARG A 311 7.34 -0.58 11.74
N PRO A 312 8.68 -0.49 11.81
CA PRO A 312 9.44 -1.15 12.87
C PRO A 312 9.04 -0.68 14.26
N ALA A 313 8.87 0.64 14.45
CA ALA A 313 8.55 1.24 15.74
C ALA A 313 7.15 0.87 16.27
N ILE A 314 6.13 0.85 15.39
CA ILE A 314 4.72 0.69 15.77
C ILE A 314 4.29 -0.78 15.73
N TYR A 315 4.74 -1.53 14.73
CA TYR A 315 4.31 -2.93 14.52
C TYR A 315 5.40 -3.96 14.82
N GLY A 316 6.60 -3.54 15.20
CA GLY A 316 7.74 -4.45 15.30
C GLY A 316 8.11 -5.11 13.96
N SER A 317 7.75 -4.47 12.84
CA SER A 317 7.97 -5.04 11.52
C SER A 317 9.45 -5.12 11.21
N TYR A 318 9.87 -6.27 10.68
CA TYR A 318 11.22 -6.45 10.21
C TYR A 318 11.40 -5.74 8.86
N HIS A 319 12.49 -4.99 8.74
CA HIS A 319 13.06 -4.54 7.47
C HIS A 319 14.52 -4.97 7.42
N HIS A 320 14.94 -5.55 6.29
CA HIS A 320 16.35 -5.92 6.11
C HIS A 320 17.19 -4.66 5.94
N ILE A 321 18.40 -4.65 6.52
CA ILE A 321 19.33 -3.56 6.41
C ILE A 321 20.61 -4.06 5.75
N THR A 322 20.96 -3.48 4.61
CA THR A 322 22.27 -3.69 3.99
C THR A 322 23.17 -2.50 4.28
N VAL A 323 24.36 -2.76 4.80
CA VAL A 323 25.43 -1.78 4.92
C VAL A 323 26.14 -1.75 3.56
N MET A 324 25.98 -0.65 2.83
CA MET A 324 26.43 -0.56 1.44
C MET A 324 27.95 -0.69 1.29
N GLY A 325 28.38 -1.61 0.44
CA GLY A 325 29.79 -1.98 0.25
C GLY A 325 30.31 -2.98 1.26
N LYS A 326 29.46 -3.47 2.17
CA LYS A 326 29.78 -4.53 3.14
C LYS A 326 28.84 -5.72 3.03
N GLU A 327 28.25 -5.93 1.86
CA GLU A 327 27.23 -6.96 1.61
C GLU A 327 27.74 -8.39 1.86
N ASN A 328 29.07 -8.58 1.72
CA ASN A 328 29.73 -9.87 1.92
C ASN A 328 30.58 -9.92 3.20
N ALA A 329 30.56 -8.87 4.02
CA ALA A 329 31.31 -8.84 5.28
C ALA A 329 30.59 -9.69 6.36
N PRO A 330 31.32 -10.22 7.35
CA PRO A 330 30.74 -10.95 8.46
C PRO A 330 29.70 -10.10 9.19
N CYS A 331 28.52 -10.67 9.49
CA CYS A 331 27.52 -10.06 10.37
C CYS A 331 27.78 -10.50 11.82
N ASP A 332 28.84 -9.96 12.40
CA ASP A 332 29.36 -10.35 13.72
C ASP A 332 29.21 -9.26 14.80
N HIS A 333 28.63 -8.12 14.46
CA HIS A 333 28.30 -7.04 15.38
C HIS A 333 26.79 -7.00 15.65
N LYS A 334 26.44 -6.88 16.93
CA LYS A 334 25.03 -6.80 17.37
C LYS A 334 24.66 -5.34 17.65
N TYR A 335 23.76 -4.78 16.84
CA TYR A 335 23.33 -3.39 16.95
C TYR A 335 21.83 -3.23 17.16
N ASP A 336 21.46 -2.17 17.89
CA ASP A 336 20.19 -1.49 17.70
C ASP A 336 20.42 -0.32 16.71
N VAL A 337 19.71 -0.30 15.59
CA VAL A 337 19.78 0.79 14.60
C VAL A 337 18.62 1.74 14.86
N THR A 338 18.92 3.02 15.15
CA THR A 338 17.96 3.96 15.74
C THR A 338 17.89 5.27 14.97
N GLY A 339 16.76 5.95 15.09
CA GLY A 339 16.61 7.35 14.68
C GLY A 339 16.82 8.33 15.84
N GLY A 340 16.42 9.59 15.63
CA GLY A 340 16.65 10.70 16.56
C GLY A 340 15.37 11.25 17.20
N LEU A 341 14.29 10.46 17.32
CA LEU A 341 13.07 10.86 18.02
C LEU A 341 13.21 10.69 19.54
N CYS A 342 12.49 11.51 20.32
CA CYS A 342 12.31 11.31 21.76
C CYS A 342 11.30 10.19 22.04
N GLU A 343 11.42 9.09 21.31
CA GLU A 343 10.58 7.89 21.37
C GLU A 343 11.49 6.67 21.43
N ASN A 344 11.42 5.91 22.52
CA ASN A 344 12.34 4.76 22.73
C ASN A 344 12.19 3.67 21.64
N ASN A 345 11.02 3.57 21.00
CA ASN A 345 10.78 2.62 19.92
C ASN A 345 11.22 3.13 18.54
N ASP A 346 11.85 4.30 18.45
CA ASP A 346 12.43 4.81 17.21
C ASP A 346 13.66 3.99 16.80
N LYS A 347 13.41 2.77 16.41
CA LYS A 347 14.40 1.75 16.05
C LYS A 347 14.00 1.05 14.77
N PHE A 348 14.90 1.03 13.80
CA PHE A 348 14.77 0.25 12.56
C PHE A 348 15.11 -1.23 12.76
N ALA A 349 15.98 -1.51 13.73
CA ALA A 349 16.37 -2.86 14.12
C ALA A 349 16.74 -2.91 15.61
N VAL A 350 16.49 -4.06 16.24
CA VAL A 350 16.84 -4.35 17.64
C VAL A 350 17.62 -5.67 17.67
N ASP A 351 18.74 -5.68 18.41
CA ASP A 351 19.63 -6.83 18.55
C ASP A 351 19.98 -7.51 17.20
N ARG A 352 20.17 -6.67 16.16
CA ARG A 352 20.41 -7.15 14.80
C ARG A 352 21.90 -7.44 14.59
N MET A 353 22.21 -8.65 14.12
CA MET A 353 23.54 -8.99 13.64
C MET A 353 23.76 -8.36 12.26
N LEU A 354 24.76 -7.47 12.17
CA LEU A 354 25.12 -6.71 10.97
C LEU A 354 26.66 -6.70 10.83
N PRO A 355 27.19 -6.38 9.64
CA PRO A 355 28.59 -6.02 9.51
C PRO A 355 28.94 -4.81 10.40
N GLU A 356 30.21 -4.63 10.71
CA GLU A 356 30.69 -3.42 11.39
C GLU A 356 30.20 -2.16 10.66
N ILE A 357 29.54 -1.25 11.39
CA ILE A 357 29.02 0.01 10.86
C ILE A 357 29.89 1.15 11.39
N ASN A 358 30.42 1.97 10.49
CA ASN A 358 31.15 3.18 10.82
C ASN A 358 30.31 4.44 10.55
N ILE A 359 30.66 5.53 11.23
CA ILE A 359 30.05 6.84 10.95
C ILE A 359 30.32 7.19 9.48
N GLY A 360 29.28 7.59 8.76
CA GLY A 360 29.32 7.88 7.33
C GLY A 360 28.91 6.69 6.43
N ASP A 361 28.76 5.49 6.98
CA ASP A 361 28.25 4.36 6.20
C ASP A 361 26.79 4.61 5.77
N LEU A 362 26.51 4.24 4.52
CA LEU A 362 25.14 4.28 3.96
C LEU A 362 24.43 2.97 4.29
N LEU A 363 23.25 3.10 4.86
CA LEU A 363 22.35 1.98 5.15
C LEU A 363 21.19 1.99 4.17
N PHE A 364 20.97 0.85 3.51
CA PHE A 364 19.86 0.60 2.60
C PHE A 364 18.83 -0.26 3.36
N ILE A 365 17.72 0.37 3.77
CA ILE A 365 16.63 -0.30 4.50
C ILE A 365 15.61 -0.77 3.46
N HIS A 366 15.57 -2.07 3.24
CA HIS A 366 14.78 -2.72 2.18
C HIS A 366 13.27 -2.67 2.42
N ASP A 367 12.52 -2.96 1.36
CA ASP A 367 11.07 -3.18 1.38
C ASP A 367 10.27 -1.98 1.93
N ALA A 368 10.78 -0.76 1.75
CA ALA A 368 10.16 0.47 2.21
C ALA A 368 9.34 1.19 1.13
N GLY A 369 9.17 0.58 -0.05
CA GLY A 369 8.46 1.19 -1.18
C GLY A 369 6.94 1.28 -1.01
N ALA A 370 6.35 0.59 -0.02
CA ALA A 370 4.94 0.68 0.32
C ALA A 370 4.76 0.79 1.83
N HIS A 371 3.82 1.62 2.28
CA HIS A 371 3.56 1.88 3.70
C HIS A 371 4.82 2.38 4.46
N GLY A 372 5.77 2.96 3.74
CA GLY A 372 6.94 3.65 4.24
C GLY A 372 6.64 5.14 4.37
N PHE A 373 6.95 5.91 3.31
CA PHE A 373 6.69 7.35 3.27
C PHE A 373 5.22 7.71 3.59
N SER A 374 4.26 6.97 3.04
CA SER A 374 2.82 7.24 3.19
C SER A 374 2.34 7.24 4.64
N MET A 375 2.94 6.44 5.52
CA MET A 375 2.62 6.35 6.94
C MET A 375 3.47 7.30 7.81
N GLY A 376 4.28 8.15 7.22
CA GLY A 376 5.13 9.09 7.94
C GLY A 376 4.36 10.18 8.68
N TYR A 377 5.01 10.79 9.65
CA TYR A 377 4.48 11.82 10.55
C TYR A 377 5.56 12.83 10.93
N ASN A 378 5.22 13.87 11.70
CA ASN A 378 6.14 14.93 12.08
C ASN A 378 6.37 15.01 13.62
N TYR A 379 6.45 13.87 14.30
CA TYR A 379 6.77 13.87 15.73
C TYR A 379 8.13 14.52 16.00
N ASN A 380 8.27 15.23 17.11
CA ASN A 380 9.43 16.09 17.47
C ASN A 380 9.74 17.20 16.44
N GLY A 381 8.78 17.58 15.59
CA GLY A 381 9.01 18.53 14.50
C GLY A 381 9.98 18.01 13.43
N LYS A 382 10.21 16.70 13.35
CA LYS A 382 11.02 16.11 12.27
C LYS A 382 10.31 16.27 10.95
N LEU A 383 11.04 16.74 9.96
CA LEU A 383 10.57 16.95 8.61
C LEU A 383 10.61 15.65 7.81
N ARG A 384 9.67 15.50 6.88
CA ARG A 384 9.60 14.31 6.04
C ARG A 384 10.66 14.37 4.94
N SER A 385 11.22 13.21 4.62
CA SER A 385 12.29 13.05 3.65
C SER A 385 11.84 13.25 2.20
N ALA A 386 12.80 13.36 1.27
CA ALA A 386 12.51 13.32 -0.16
C ALA A 386 12.11 11.91 -0.63
N GLU A 387 11.46 11.85 -1.79
CA GLU A 387 11.22 10.64 -2.58
C GLU A 387 11.93 10.77 -3.93
N LEU A 388 12.75 9.80 -4.28
CA LEU A 388 13.52 9.74 -5.51
C LEU A 388 13.12 8.50 -6.34
N LEU A 389 13.13 8.63 -7.65
CA LEU A 389 12.87 7.55 -8.60
C LEU A 389 14.14 7.26 -9.40
N LEU A 390 14.64 6.04 -9.28
CA LEU A 390 15.64 5.51 -10.19
C LEU A 390 14.92 5.04 -11.46
N GLN A 391 15.15 5.75 -12.55
CA GLN A 391 14.50 5.50 -13.84
C GLN A 391 15.16 4.33 -14.58
N GLU A 392 14.46 3.75 -15.57
CA GLU A 392 14.97 2.60 -16.34
C GLU A 392 16.27 2.92 -17.08
N ASP A 393 16.53 4.18 -17.44
CA ASP A 393 17.78 4.63 -18.06
C ASP A 393 18.94 4.86 -17.09
N GLY A 394 18.72 4.61 -15.78
CA GLY A 394 19.69 4.80 -14.71
C GLY A 394 19.78 6.25 -14.18
N SER A 395 19.02 7.17 -14.73
CA SER A 395 18.90 8.53 -14.18
C SER A 395 18.06 8.55 -12.90
N VAL A 396 18.24 9.57 -12.06
CA VAL A 396 17.48 9.72 -10.83
C VAL A 396 16.67 11.01 -10.87
N LYS A 397 15.37 10.89 -10.62
CA LYS A 397 14.42 11.99 -10.58
C LYS A 397 13.91 12.20 -9.17
N MET A 398 13.94 13.44 -8.68
CA MET A 398 13.22 13.81 -7.46
C MET A 398 11.72 13.88 -7.78
N ILE A 399 10.94 12.97 -7.22
CA ILE A 399 9.48 12.89 -7.40
C ILE A 399 8.69 13.50 -6.25
N ARG A 400 9.36 13.80 -5.15
CA ARG A 400 8.91 14.64 -4.04
C ARG A 400 10.12 15.22 -3.35
N ARG A 401 10.15 16.54 -3.14
CA ARG A 401 11.20 17.17 -2.32
C ARG A 401 11.01 16.84 -0.84
N ALA A 402 12.06 16.96 -0.07
CA ALA A 402 11.95 16.94 1.38
C ALA A 402 11.11 18.15 1.87
N GLU A 403 10.47 17.98 3.02
CA GLU A 403 9.83 19.10 3.72
C GLU A 403 10.87 20.10 4.22
N THR A 404 10.46 21.35 4.26
CA THR A 404 11.16 22.47 4.89
C THR A 404 10.42 22.91 6.15
N PRO A 405 11.00 23.69 7.04
CA PRO A 405 10.27 24.29 8.15
C PRO A 405 9.02 25.07 7.70
N ALA A 406 9.05 25.69 6.52
CA ALA A 406 7.89 26.39 5.98
C ALA A 406 6.70 25.46 5.71
N ASP A 407 6.95 24.23 5.25
CA ASP A 407 5.90 23.21 5.07
C ASP A 407 5.29 22.79 6.40
N TYR A 408 6.13 22.59 7.40
CA TYR A 408 5.69 22.23 8.75
C TYR A 408 4.84 23.31 9.39
N PHE A 409 5.20 24.58 9.17
CA PHE A 409 4.51 25.74 9.72
C PHE A 409 3.34 26.24 8.89
N ALA A 410 3.12 25.70 7.69
CA ALA A 410 2.15 26.22 6.72
C ALA A 410 0.71 26.35 7.24
N THR A 411 0.32 25.53 8.21
CA THR A 411 -1.03 25.49 8.79
C THR A 411 -1.14 26.14 10.16
N PHE A 412 -0.05 26.65 10.72
CA PHE A 412 -0.05 27.25 12.05
C PHE A 412 -0.44 28.74 11.98
N ASP A 413 -1.26 29.18 12.93
CA ASP A 413 -1.45 30.58 13.22
C ASP A 413 -0.47 31.00 14.33
N PHE A 414 0.53 31.79 13.98
CA PHE A 414 1.54 32.28 14.92
C PHE A 414 1.16 33.64 15.54
N GLY A 415 0.03 34.25 15.13
CA GLY A 415 -0.34 35.57 15.57
C GLY A 415 0.82 36.58 15.41
N GLU A 416 1.18 37.27 16.51
CA GLU A 416 2.28 38.26 16.52
C GLU A 416 3.68 37.68 16.32
N TYR A 417 3.86 36.34 16.48
CA TYR A 417 5.16 35.67 16.29
C TYR A 417 5.43 35.27 14.84
N GLY A 418 4.42 35.34 13.97
CA GLY A 418 4.52 34.90 12.58
C GLY A 418 5.62 35.57 11.76
N PRO A 419 5.83 36.89 11.84
CA PRO A 419 6.87 37.57 11.08
C PRO A 419 8.29 37.08 11.38
N LYS A 420 8.60 36.84 12.65
CA LYS A 420 9.92 36.35 13.08
C LYS A 420 10.23 34.95 12.54
N LEU A 421 9.30 34.04 12.63
CA LEU A 421 9.47 32.67 12.13
C LEU A 421 9.54 32.62 10.60
N ALA A 422 8.79 33.48 9.90
CA ALA A 422 8.86 33.57 8.44
C ALA A 422 10.22 34.08 7.96
N GLU A 423 10.86 35.01 8.67
CA GLU A 423 12.21 35.47 8.37
C GLU A 423 13.25 34.39 8.60
N GLU A 424 13.20 33.70 9.74
CA GLU A 424 14.13 32.61 10.07
C GLU A 424 14.01 31.41 9.11
N ALA A 425 12.81 31.09 8.65
CA ALA A 425 12.57 30.03 7.67
C ALA A 425 13.10 30.38 6.27
N LYS A 426 13.05 31.66 5.88
CA LYS A 426 13.60 32.14 4.59
C LYS A 426 15.13 32.15 4.54
N ILE A 427 15.79 32.30 5.66
CA ILE A 427 17.27 32.32 5.76
C ILE A 427 17.87 30.92 5.57
N LYS A 428 17.09 29.85 5.72
CA LYS A 428 17.56 28.45 5.63
C LYS A 428 17.11 27.72 4.35
N MET A 429 16.45 28.40 3.47
CA MET A 429 16.13 27.92 2.10
C MET A 429 17.18 28.45 1.13
#